data_51c376e01353ef850489639af817a95f
#
_entry.id   51c376e01353ef850489639af817a95f
#
_cell.length_a   1.000
_cell.length_b   1.000
_cell.length_c   1.000
_cell.angle_alpha   90.00
_cell.angle_beta   90.00
_cell.angle_gamma   90.00
#
_symmetry.space_group_name_H-M   'P 1'
#
loop_
_entity.id
_entity.type
_entity.pdbx_description
1 polymer ?
#
loop_
_entity_poly.entity_id
_entity_poly.type
_entity_poly.pdbx_seq_one_letter_code
_entity_poly.pdbx_strand_id
1 'polypeptide(L)'
;MTTPLLDSNGKLNGESVRYVAIGDSFTEGVGDVDRRRPNSLRGWADRVAEGLGAVDPQAQYANLAIRGRLLGPILDEQLPRALDLCPNIVTFYGGGNDIMRPNVDIDQLMTRVDEAFAAMRAQDITILTITGLDVQGQGPFSRTRGRTATYNELLRGIAEDHGAHIIDYWRWNDFLDWRLWADDRLHMNGLGHERFASRVLAQLGLPGVVTESVLPPEVQLTAREKIEQEARWVREFALPWIGRRLKGTSSGDGVSPKYPEWVPAASLKN
;
A
#
# COMPACT_ATOMS: atom_id res chain seq x y z
N MET A 1 -24.96 -2.99 6.42
CA MET A 1 -24.26 -1.90 5.68
C MET A 1 -23.46 -1.13 6.71
N THR A 2 -22.15 -1.09 6.61
CA THR A 2 -21.31 -0.25 7.49
C THR A 2 -21.54 1.21 7.13
N THR A 3 -21.68 2.07 8.15
CA THR A 3 -21.76 3.53 7.93
C THR A 3 -20.50 4.01 7.23
N PRO A 4 -20.60 4.85 6.17
CA PRO A 4 -19.43 5.43 5.53
C PRO A 4 -18.55 6.18 6.54
N LEU A 5 -17.23 6.08 6.39
CA LEU A 5 -16.28 6.75 7.27
C LEU A 5 -16.27 8.28 7.02
N LEU A 6 -16.37 8.68 5.77
CA LEU A 6 -16.43 10.07 5.36
C LEU A 6 -17.85 10.43 4.91
N ASP A 7 -18.25 11.67 5.11
CA ASP A 7 -19.47 12.22 4.58
C ASP A 7 -19.36 12.49 3.06
N SER A 8 -20.45 12.93 2.43
CA SER A 8 -20.51 13.26 1.00
C SER A 8 -19.59 14.42 0.59
N ASN A 9 -19.11 15.21 1.54
CA ASN A 9 -18.16 16.30 1.32
C ASN A 9 -16.71 15.87 1.60
N GLY A 10 -16.46 14.57 1.81
CA GLY A 10 -15.13 14.01 2.08
C GLY A 10 -14.59 14.34 3.47
N LYS A 11 -15.46 14.67 4.43
CA LYS A 11 -15.06 15.06 5.78
C LYS A 11 -15.20 13.91 6.77
N LEU A 12 -14.24 13.82 7.69
CA LEU A 12 -14.27 12.90 8.82
C LEU A 12 -14.86 13.64 10.02
N ASN A 13 -16.03 13.21 10.50
CA ASN A 13 -16.73 13.85 11.63
C ASN A 13 -16.90 15.38 11.46
N GLY A 14 -17.09 15.86 10.22
CA GLY A 14 -17.22 17.28 9.88
C GLY A 14 -15.89 18.04 9.71
N GLU A 15 -14.75 17.41 9.93
CA GLU A 15 -13.42 17.99 9.73
C GLU A 15 -12.81 17.58 8.39
N SER A 16 -12.00 18.47 7.82
CA SER A 16 -11.20 18.15 6.63
C SER A 16 -10.18 17.05 6.94
N VAL A 17 -9.98 16.16 5.97
CA VAL A 17 -9.06 15.04 6.12
C VAL A 17 -7.60 15.51 6.13
N ARG A 18 -6.86 15.09 7.15
CA ARG A 18 -5.40 15.12 7.20
C ARG A 18 -4.89 13.69 7.11
N TYR A 19 -4.58 13.26 5.88
CA TYR A 19 -4.24 11.88 5.54
C TYR A 19 -2.73 11.66 5.50
N VAL A 20 -2.23 10.73 6.31
CA VAL A 20 -0.84 10.24 6.25
C VAL A 20 -0.83 8.79 5.80
N ALA A 21 0.03 8.46 4.83
CA ALA A 21 0.30 7.10 4.39
C ALA A 21 1.67 6.64 4.88
N ILE A 22 1.71 5.53 5.63
CA ILE A 22 2.96 4.87 6.07
C ILE A 22 3.04 3.46 5.51
N GLY A 23 4.25 3.01 5.18
CA GLY A 23 4.45 1.68 4.61
C GLY A 23 5.73 1.52 3.81
N ASP A 24 5.69 0.58 2.89
CA ASP A 24 6.81 0.21 2.02
C ASP A 24 6.57 0.60 0.54
N SER A 25 7.14 -0.16 -0.40
CA SER A 25 7.02 0.08 -1.84
C SER A 25 5.57 0.10 -2.35
N PHE A 26 4.69 -0.67 -1.73
CA PHE A 26 3.28 -0.72 -2.11
C PHE A 26 2.59 0.63 -1.84
N THR A 27 2.87 1.25 -0.71
CA THR A 27 2.33 2.56 -0.32
C THR A 27 3.08 3.71 -0.99
N GLU A 28 4.40 3.58 -1.23
CA GLU A 28 5.16 4.56 -2.01
C GLU A 28 4.67 4.64 -3.46
N GLY A 29 4.14 3.54 -4.01
CA GLY A 29 3.58 3.49 -5.36
C GLY A 29 4.53 2.94 -6.41
N VAL A 30 5.47 2.06 -6.02
CA VAL A 30 6.38 1.40 -6.97
C VAL A 30 5.57 0.61 -8.00
N GLY A 31 5.92 0.79 -9.29
CA GLY A 31 5.22 0.19 -10.43
C GLY A 31 4.30 1.19 -11.17
N ASP A 32 3.90 2.30 -10.54
CA ASP A 32 3.10 3.37 -11.16
C ASP A 32 3.98 4.61 -11.45
N VAL A 33 4.68 4.58 -12.57
CA VAL A 33 5.67 5.60 -12.94
C VAL A 33 4.97 6.88 -13.40
N ASP A 34 5.25 8.00 -12.70
CA ASP A 34 4.91 9.37 -13.13
C ASP A 34 6.09 10.30 -12.84
N ARG A 35 6.80 10.72 -13.90
CA ARG A 35 8.01 11.57 -13.81
C ARG A 35 7.76 12.96 -13.23
N ARG A 36 6.51 13.39 -13.13
CA ARG A 36 6.14 14.70 -12.54
C ARG A 36 6.06 14.63 -11.01
N ARG A 37 6.05 13.44 -10.45
CA ARG A 37 5.92 13.20 -9.02
C ARG A 37 7.29 12.98 -8.35
N PRO A 38 7.39 13.25 -7.04
CA PRO A 38 8.56 12.85 -6.27
C PRO A 38 8.85 11.35 -6.43
N ASN A 39 10.12 10.97 -6.43
CA ASN A 39 10.59 9.61 -6.70
C ASN A 39 10.13 9.03 -8.05
N SER A 40 9.56 9.87 -8.94
CA SER A 40 8.93 9.49 -10.21
C SER A 40 7.82 8.44 -10.06
N LEU A 41 7.08 8.46 -8.96
CA LEU A 41 6.01 7.50 -8.64
C LEU A 41 4.74 8.22 -8.23
N ARG A 42 3.59 7.67 -8.66
CA ARG A 42 2.26 8.12 -8.22
C ARG A 42 1.70 7.17 -7.15
N GLY A 43 1.22 6.00 -7.51
CA GLY A 43 0.70 4.98 -6.60
C GLY A 43 -0.74 5.22 -6.11
N TRP A 44 -1.27 4.22 -5.38
CA TRP A 44 -2.64 4.22 -4.89
C TRP A 44 -2.89 5.27 -3.79
N ALA A 45 -1.93 5.50 -2.90
CA ALA A 45 -2.09 6.44 -1.79
C ALA A 45 -2.19 7.90 -2.31
N ASP A 46 -1.39 8.26 -3.32
CA ASP A 46 -1.50 9.56 -3.99
C ASP A 46 -2.86 9.70 -4.69
N ARG A 47 -3.35 8.64 -5.36
CA ARG A 47 -4.66 8.64 -6.03
C ARG A 47 -5.82 8.76 -5.03
N VAL A 48 -5.70 8.17 -3.84
CA VAL A 48 -6.67 8.38 -2.75
C VAL A 48 -6.64 9.85 -2.32
N ALA A 49 -5.45 10.42 -2.10
CA ALA A 49 -5.30 11.83 -1.74
C ALA A 49 -5.89 12.77 -2.82
N GLU A 50 -5.62 12.50 -4.10
CA GLU A 50 -6.22 13.22 -5.23
C GLU A 50 -7.76 13.17 -5.20
N GLY A 51 -8.31 11.98 -4.87
CA GLY A 51 -9.75 11.79 -4.71
C GLY A 51 -10.31 12.62 -3.55
N LEU A 52 -9.65 12.61 -2.40
CA LEU A 52 -10.00 13.42 -1.24
C LEU A 52 -9.96 14.92 -1.58
N GLY A 53 -8.87 15.39 -2.20
CA GLY A 53 -8.71 16.79 -2.62
C GLY A 53 -9.69 17.24 -3.71
N ALA A 54 -10.26 16.29 -4.46
CA ALA A 54 -11.32 16.61 -5.43
C ALA A 54 -12.66 16.91 -4.78
N VAL A 55 -12.93 16.28 -3.62
CA VAL A 55 -14.17 16.44 -2.88
C VAL A 55 -14.03 17.53 -1.81
N ASP A 56 -12.89 17.54 -1.08
CA ASP A 56 -12.56 18.58 -0.11
C ASP A 56 -11.22 19.26 -0.45
N PRO A 57 -11.24 20.48 -1.02
CA PRO A 57 -10.01 21.21 -1.37
C PRO A 57 -9.12 21.54 -0.17
N GLN A 58 -9.62 21.44 1.07
CA GLN A 58 -8.85 21.67 2.31
C GLN A 58 -8.14 20.40 2.79
N ALA A 59 -8.41 19.22 2.20
CA ALA A 59 -7.76 17.99 2.56
C ALA A 59 -6.24 18.10 2.39
N GLN A 60 -5.49 17.56 3.37
CA GLN A 60 -4.03 17.55 3.41
C GLN A 60 -3.52 16.12 3.27
N TYR A 61 -2.35 15.96 2.69
CA TYR A 61 -1.72 14.66 2.46
C TYR A 61 -0.24 14.67 2.80
N ALA A 62 0.24 13.55 3.37
CA ALA A 62 1.66 13.22 3.49
C ALA A 62 1.86 11.73 3.18
N ASN A 63 3.00 11.37 2.58
CA ASN A 63 3.36 9.98 2.29
C ASN A 63 4.80 9.73 2.75
N LEU A 64 4.93 9.00 3.84
CA LEU A 64 6.19 8.69 4.49
C LEU A 64 6.77 7.34 4.04
N ALA A 65 6.04 6.60 3.20
CA ALA A 65 6.43 5.28 2.75
C ALA A 65 7.73 5.29 1.94
N ILE A 66 8.56 4.28 2.18
CA ILE A 66 9.83 4.07 1.48
C ILE A 66 9.92 2.61 1.06
N ARG A 67 10.19 2.36 -0.22
CA ARG A 67 10.34 1.04 -0.81
C ARG A 67 11.35 0.16 -0.07
N GLY A 68 11.03 -1.13 0.05
CA GLY A 68 11.92 -2.13 0.64
C GLY A 68 12.06 -2.08 2.16
N ARG A 69 11.35 -1.17 2.85
CA ARG A 69 11.35 -1.13 4.31
C ARG A 69 10.68 -2.36 4.89
N LEU A 70 11.27 -2.87 5.96
CA LEU A 70 10.67 -3.85 6.85
C LEU A 70 9.74 -3.16 7.84
N LEU A 71 8.94 -3.93 8.55
CA LEU A 71 8.04 -3.42 9.58
C LEU A 71 8.77 -2.58 10.63
N GLY A 72 9.92 -3.06 11.12
CA GLY A 72 10.72 -2.32 12.09
C GLY A 72 10.94 -0.86 11.71
N PRO A 73 11.65 -0.55 10.63
CA PRO A 73 11.85 0.83 10.17
C PRO A 73 10.56 1.61 9.87
N ILE A 74 9.47 0.96 9.45
CA ILE A 74 8.17 1.65 9.30
C ILE A 74 7.69 2.17 10.65
N LEU A 75 7.76 1.34 11.69
CA LEU A 75 7.30 1.70 13.03
C LEU A 75 8.28 2.60 13.78
N ASP A 76 9.59 2.47 13.55
CA ASP A 76 10.61 3.24 14.28
C ASP A 76 10.88 4.63 13.68
N GLU A 77 10.70 4.79 12.35
CA GLU A 77 11.03 6.02 11.64
C GLU A 77 9.79 6.76 11.12
N GLN A 78 8.84 6.03 10.48
CA GLN A 78 7.69 6.66 9.82
C GLN A 78 6.55 6.96 10.81
N LEU A 79 6.26 6.03 11.74
CA LEU A 79 5.16 6.23 12.69
C LEU A 79 5.36 7.45 13.60
N PRO A 80 6.51 7.66 14.27
CA PRO A 80 6.72 8.88 15.06
C PRO A 80 6.52 10.16 14.22
N ARG A 81 7.06 10.17 13.01
CA ARG A 81 6.87 11.30 12.08
C ARG A 81 5.42 11.50 11.68
N ALA A 82 4.68 10.40 11.46
CA ALA A 82 3.24 10.49 11.19
C ALA A 82 2.48 11.09 12.36
N LEU A 83 2.79 10.68 13.60
CA LEU A 83 2.18 11.22 14.81
C LEU A 83 2.48 12.72 15.01
N ASP A 84 3.72 13.16 14.73
CA ASP A 84 4.12 14.57 14.78
C ASP A 84 3.32 15.45 13.81
N LEU A 85 2.86 14.90 12.69
CA LEU A 85 2.01 15.59 11.73
C LEU A 85 0.56 15.76 12.22
N CYS A 86 0.15 15.12 13.32
CA CYS A 86 -1.21 15.18 13.86
C CYS A 86 -2.29 14.87 12.82
N PRO A 87 -2.25 13.73 12.13
CA PRO A 87 -3.26 13.33 11.15
C PRO A 87 -4.58 12.97 11.84
N ASN A 88 -5.68 12.97 11.10
CA ASN A 88 -6.92 12.33 11.54
C ASN A 88 -7.20 11.00 10.84
N ILE A 89 -6.46 10.70 9.75
CA ILE A 89 -6.48 9.39 9.09
C ILE A 89 -5.05 8.95 8.80
N VAL A 90 -4.73 7.69 9.14
CA VAL A 90 -3.48 7.02 8.74
C VAL A 90 -3.81 5.73 8.00
N THR A 91 -3.23 5.52 6.81
CA THR A 91 -3.17 4.19 6.22
C THR A 91 -1.87 3.50 6.61
N PHE A 92 -2.00 2.26 7.08
CA PHE A 92 -0.88 1.41 7.48
C PHE A 92 -0.80 0.17 6.59
N TYR A 93 0.34 -0.03 5.94
CA TYR A 93 0.69 -1.26 5.24
C TYR A 93 2.15 -1.60 5.47
N GLY A 94 2.43 -2.75 6.09
CA GLY A 94 3.79 -3.19 6.39
C GLY A 94 3.85 -4.70 6.62
N GLY A 95 5.07 -5.23 6.81
CA GLY A 95 5.29 -6.64 7.09
C GLY A 95 5.39 -7.53 5.84
N GLY A 96 4.99 -7.06 4.65
CA GLY A 96 5.11 -7.85 3.41
C GLY A 96 6.55 -8.27 3.12
N ASN A 97 7.51 -7.36 3.29
CA ASN A 97 8.94 -7.64 3.14
C ASN A 97 9.48 -8.60 4.20
N ASP A 98 8.91 -8.58 5.41
CA ASP A 98 9.26 -9.48 6.51
C ASP A 98 8.76 -10.91 6.23
N ILE A 99 7.50 -11.06 5.81
CA ILE A 99 6.87 -12.34 5.46
C ILE A 99 7.66 -13.09 4.38
N MET A 100 8.31 -12.38 3.46
CA MET A 100 9.18 -12.96 2.45
C MET A 100 10.50 -13.50 3.02
N ARG A 101 10.84 -13.24 4.28
CA ARG A 101 12.05 -13.77 4.93
C ARG A 101 11.78 -15.16 5.52
N PRO A 102 12.73 -16.12 5.41
CA PRO A 102 12.46 -17.51 5.84
C PRO A 102 12.20 -17.65 7.34
N ASN A 103 12.84 -16.83 8.17
CA ASN A 103 12.82 -16.93 9.64
C ASN A 103 12.07 -15.75 10.27
N VAL A 104 10.96 -15.33 9.67
CA VAL A 104 10.13 -14.26 10.22
C VAL A 104 9.37 -14.77 11.44
N ASP A 105 9.44 -14.03 12.53
CA ASP A 105 8.60 -14.20 13.71
C ASP A 105 7.36 -13.31 13.55
N ILE A 106 6.24 -13.91 13.15
CA ILE A 106 5.00 -13.19 12.87
C ILE A 106 4.38 -12.66 14.17
N ASP A 107 4.46 -13.42 15.26
CA ASP A 107 3.89 -13.01 16.54
C ASP A 107 4.62 -11.78 17.10
N GLN A 108 5.95 -11.73 16.96
CA GLN A 108 6.73 -10.55 17.34
C GLN A 108 6.38 -9.33 16.45
N LEU A 109 6.18 -9.55 15.13
CA LEU A 109 5.72 -8.47 14.25
C LEU A 109 4.36 -7.92 14.71
N MET A 110 3.43 -8.82 15.07
CA MET A 110 2.09 -8.43 15.47
C MET A 110 2.05 -7.70 16.81
N THR A 111 2.88 -8.09 17.78
CA THR A 111 3.04 -7.32 19.02
C THR A 111 3.41 -5.87 18.73
N ARG A 112 4.33 -5.63 17.79
CA ARG A 112 4.73 -4.28 17.40
C ARG A 112 3.63 -3.51 16.65
N VAL A 113 2.81 -4.20 15.86
CA VAL A 113 1.65 -3.60 15.17
C VAL A 113 0.60 -3.18 16.20
N ASP A 114 0.34 -4.01 17.20
CA ASP A 114 -0.59 -3.72 18.29
C ASP A 114 -0.16 -2.45 19.07
N GLU A 115 1.11 -2.36 19.47
CA GLU A 115 1.68 -1.17 20.11
C GLU A 115 1.55 0.09 19.22
N ALA A 116 1.77 -0.04 17.92
CA ALA A 116 1.64 1.05 16.97
C ALA A 116 0.18 1.52 16.83
N PHE A 117 -0.77 0.59 16.80
CA PHE A 117 -2.20 0.94 16.74
C PHE A 117 -2.65 1.59 18.03
N ALA A 118 -2.20 1.10 19.20
CA ALA A 118 -2.44 1.77 20.49
C ALA A 118 -1.93 3.23 20.50
N ALA A 119 -0.72 3.47 19.98
CA ALA A 119 -0.14 4.81 19.92
C ALA A 119 -0.94 5.75 18.99
N MET A 120 -1.42 5.27 17.84
CA MET A 120 -2.28 6.04 16.93
C MET A 120 -3.65 6.31 17.57
N ARG A 121 -4.25 5.32 18.24
CA ARG A 121 -5.55 5.50 18.93
C ARG A 121 -5.47 6.46 20.09
N ALA A 122 -4.34 6.54 20.80
CA ALA A 122 -4.11 7.51 21.86
C ALA A 122 -4.16 8.98 21.38
N GLN A 123 -4.05 9.21 20.07
CA GLN A 123 -4.19 10.53 19.42
C GLN A 123 -5.50 10.66 18.62
N ASP A 124 -6.49 9.81 18.87
CA ASP A 124 -7.79 9.78 18.16
C ASP A 124 -7.67 9.61 16.63
N ILE A 125 -6.58 9.00 16.15
CA ILE A 125 -6.35 8.77 14.72
C ILE A 125 -7.22 7.62 14.24
N THR A 126 -7.93 7.82 13.13
CA THR A 126 -8.61 6.76 12.40
C THR A 126 -7.59 5.95 11.61
N ILE A 127 -7.49 4.65 11.91
CA ILE A 127 -6.54 3.74 11.30
C ILE A 127 -7.23 2.97 10.17
N LEU A 128 -6.63 3.00 8.97
CA LEU A 128 -6.97 2.12 7.86
C LEU A 128 -5.82 1.14 7.64
N THR A 129 -6.02 -0.12 7.98
CA THR A 129 -5.02 -1.17 7.76
C THR A 129 -5.39 -2.03 6.56
N ILE A 130 -4.39 -2.56 5.88
CA ILE A 130 -4.55 -3.30 4.63
C ILE A 130 -4.01 -4.70 4.82
N THR A 131 -4.82 -5.72 4.51
CA THR A 131 -4.36 -7.12 4.51
C THR A 131 -3.46 -7.40 3.31
N GLY A 132 -2.55 -8.37 3.44
CA GLY A 132 -1.80 -8.88 2.28
C GLY A 132 -2.72 -9.63 1.31
N LEU A 133 -2.40 -9.58 0.00
CA LEU A 133 -3.13 -10.27 -1.06
C LEU A 133 -3.05 -11.79 -0.93
N ASP A 134 -4.15 -12.49 -1.21
CA ASP A 134 -4.14 -13.94 -1.43
C ASP A 134 -3.67 -14.27 -2.86
N VAL A 135 -2.44 -14.69 -2.98
CA VAL A 135 -1.86 -15.10 -4.28
C VAL A 135 -2.38 -16.46 -4.77
N GLN A 136 -3.23 -17.15 -4.02
CA GLN A 136 -3.86 -18.43 -4.35
C GLN A 136 -2.90 -19.50 -4.91
N GLY A 137 -1.65 -19.48 -4.45
CA GLY A 137 -0.63 -20.40 -4.93
C GLY A 137 -0.02 -20.02 -6.28
N GLN A 138 -0.33 -18.85 -6.83
CA GLN A 138 0.21 -18.35 -8.10
C GLN A 138 1.42 -17.44 -7.90
N GLY A 139 2.25 -17.37 -8.93
CA GLY A 139 3.38 -16.45 -8.98
C GLY A 139 4.58 -16.83 -8.11
N PRO A 140 5.63 -16.00 -8.12
CA PRO A 140 6.90 -16.29 -7.46
C PRO A 140 6.80 -16.32 -5.92
N PHE A 141 5.80 -15.66 -5.34
CA PHE A 141 5.60 -15.56 -3.89
C PHE A 141 4.55 -16.53 -3.34
N SER A 142 4.10 -17.51 -4.12
CA SER A 142 3.07 -18.48 -3.73
C SER A 142 3.39 -19.22 -2.41
N ARG A 143 4.68 -19.47 -2.13
CA ARG A 143 5.13 -20.13 -0.90
C ARG A 143 4.92 -19.30 0.38
N THR A 144 4.68 -17.99 0.26
CA THR A 144 4.43 -17.12 1.42
C THR A 144 2.96 -17.11 1.84
N ARG A 145 2.05 -17.68 1.03
CA ARG A 145 0.59 -17.65 1.24
C ARG A 145 0.17 -18.02 2.66
N GLY A 146 0.71 -19.11 3.23
CA GLY A 146 0.36 -19.54 4.59
C GLY A 146 0.77 -18.51 5.65
N ARG A 147 1.98 -17.94 5.54
CA ARG A 147 2.46 -16.88 6.44
C ARG A 147 1.65 -15.59 6.29
N THR A 148 1.30 -15.23 5.06
CA THR A 148 0.44 -14.08 4.79
C THR A 148 -0.96 -14.27 5.38
N ALA A 149 -1.52 -15.49 5.31
CA ALA A 149 -2.80 -15.81 5.93
C ALA A 149 -2.76 -15.67 7.46
N THR A 150 -1.70 -16.20 8.11
CA THR A 150 -1.50 -16.05 9.56
C THR A 150 -1.35 -14.58 9.94
N TYR A 151 -0.51 -13.84 9.22
CA TYR A 151 -0.33 -12.39 9.43
C TYR A 151 -1.66 -11.65 9.33
N ASN A 152 -2.44 -11.91 8.29
CA ASN A 152 -3.73 -11.23 8.05
C ASN A 152 -4.74 -11.54 9.15
N GLU A 153 -4.77 -12.79 9.67
CA GLU A 153 -5.70 -13.15 10.74
C GLU A 153 -5.36 -12.44 12.04
N LEU A 154 -4.10 -12.41 12.42
CA LEU A 154 -3.66 -11.67 13.61
C LEU A 154 -3.89 -10.15 13.45
N LEU A 155 -3.63 -9.61 12.25
CA LEU A 155 -3.89 -8.20 11.94
C LEU A 155 -5.39 -7.85 12.06
N ARG A 156 -6.30 -8.77 11.71
CA ARG A 156 -7.74 -8.57 11.89
C ARG A 156 -8.13 -8.47 13.36
N GLY A 157 -7.56 -9.35 14.21
CA GLY A 157 -7.77 -9.28 15.65
C GLY A 157 -7.32 -7.94 16.24
N ILE A 158 -6.10 -7.52 15.92
CA ILE A 158 -5.56 -6.22 16.36
C ILE A 158 -6.43 -5.07 15.84
N ALA A 159 -6.86 -5.14 14.58
CA ALA A 159 -7.74 -4.11 14.02
C ALA A 159 -9.09 -4.03 14.75
N GLU A 160 -9.67 -5.17 15.14
CA GLU A 160 -10.89 -5.23 15.93
C GLU A 160 -10.69 -4.62 17.32
N ASP A 161 -9.62 -4.99 18.02
CA ASP A 161 -9.29 -4.51 19.37
C ASP A 161 -9.11 -2.98 19.42
N HIS A 162 -8.53 -2.40 18.37
CA HIS A 162 -8.29 -0.95 18.27
C HIS A 162 -9.36 -0.19 17.47
N GLY A 163 -10.42 -0.84 16.99
CA GLY A 163 -11.44 -0.22 16.15
C GLY A 163 -10.88 0.34 14.83
N ALA A 164 -9.84 -0.29 14.28
CA ALA A 164 -9.26 0.07 12.99
C ALA A 164 -10.12 -0.48 11.83
N HIS A 165 -10.14 0.26 10.72
CA HIS A 165 -10.85 -0.15 9.51
C HIS A 165 -9.95 -1.02 8.64
N ILE A 166 -10.47 -2.17 8.18
CA ILE A 166 -9.71 -3.11 7.36
C ILE A 166 -10.06 -2.93 5.88
N ILE A 167 -9.04 -2.67 5.07
CA ILE A 167 -9.07 -2.79 3.62
C ILE A 167 -8.70 -4.23 3.30
N ASP A 168 -9.71 -5.09 3.10
CA ASP A 168 -9.52 -6.54 3.00
C ASP A 168 -9.05 -6.95 1.59
N TYR A 169 -7.82 -6.59 1.27
CA TYR A 169 -7.16 -6.89 0.00
C TYR A 169 -7.02 -8.40 -0.24
N TRP A 170 -6.97 -9.20 0.82
CA TRP A 170 -6.97 -10.67 0.72
C TRP A 170 -8.12 -11.22 -0.11
N ARG A 171 -9.28 -10.56 -0.09
CA ARG A 171 -10.51 -11.01 -0.78
C ARG A 171 -10.66 -10.46 -2.19
N TRP A 172 -9.74 -9.66 -2.69
CA TRP A 172 -9.86 -9.03 -4.00
C TRP A 172 -9.23 -9.91 -5.10
N ASN A 173 -9.95 -10.97 -5.47
CA ASN A 173 -9.48 -12.00 -6.40
C ASN A 173 -9.15 -11.48 -7.81
N ASP A 174 -9.69 -10.36 -8.23
CA ASP A 174 -9.38 -9.73 -9.51
C ASP A 174 -7.95 -9.19 -9.58
N PHE A 175 -7.28 -9.00 -8.46
CA PHE A 175 -5.85 -8.69 -8.41
C PHE A 175 -4.94 -9.91 -8.71
N LEU A 176 -5.52 -11.08 -8.98
CA LEU A 176 -4.79 -12.20 -9.57
C LEU A 176 -4.54 -12.01 -11.08
N ASP A 177 -5.15 -11.00 -11.70
CA ASP A 177 -4.96 -10.65 -13.09
C ASP A 177 -3.61 -9.94 -13.29
N TRP A 178 -2.71 -10.56 -14.05
CA TRP A 178 -1.37 -10.02 -14.30
C TRP A 178 -1.35 -8.68 -15.04
N ARG A 179 -2.45 -8.27 -15.67
CA ARG A 179 -2.57 -6.94 -16.30
C ARG A 179 -2.60 -5.79 -15.29
N LEU A 180 -2.76 -6.08 -14.00
CA LEU A 180 -2.68 -5.13 -12.90
C LEU A 180 -1.29 -5.00 -12.27
N TRP A 181 -0.32 -5.80 -12.76
CA TRP A 181 1.02 -5.87 -12.18
C TRP A 181 2.08 -5.33 -13.15
N ALA A 182 3.13 -4.79 -12.57
CA ALA A 182 4.32 -4.38 -13.30
C ALA A 182 5.15 -5.61 -13.75
N ASP A 183 6.11 -5.37 -14.61
CA ASP A 183 6.95 -6.45 -15.18
C ASP A 183 7.75 -7.23 -14.11
N ASP A 184 7.97 -6.64 -12.93
CA ASP A 184 8.66 -7.29 -11.82
C ASP A 184 7.78 -8.34 -11.09
N ARG A 185 6.49 -8.40 -11.37
CA ARG A 185 5.49 -9.34 -10.78
C ARG A 185 5.38 -9.25 -9.26
N LEU A 186 5.81 -8.14 -8.70
CA LEU A 186 5.78 -7.85 -7.27
C LEU A 186 4.94 -6.62 -6.96
N HIS A 187 5.05 -5.60 -7.80
CA HIS A 187 4.36 -4.33 -7.61
C HIS A 187 3.20 -4.17 -8.59
N MET A 188 2.15 -3.50 -8.16
CA MET A 188 1.06 -3.12 -9.06
C MET A 188 1.57 -2.12 -10.10
N ASN A 189 1.04 -2.18 -11.32
CA ASN A 189 1.22 -1.11 -12.30
C ASN A 189 0.18 0.02 -12.09
N GLY A 190 0.16 1.03 -12.95
CA GLY A 190 -0.77 2.15 -12.84
C GLY A 190 -2.23 1.75 -12.79
N LEU A 191 -2.65 0.70 -13.54
CA LEU A 191 -4.02 0.18 -13.52
C LEU A 191 -4.36 -0.51 -12.19
N GLY A 192 -3.41 -1.27 -11.63
CA GLY A 192 -3.56 -1.89 -10.32
C GLY A 192 -3.68 -0.85 -9.21
N HIS A 193 -2.81 0.16 -9.20
CA HIS A 193 -2.87 1.24 -8.23
C HIS A 193 -4.15 2.07 -8.35
N GLU A 194 -4.63 2.33 -9.56
CA GLU A 194 -5.89 3.04 -9.82
C GLU A 194 -7.09 2.26 -9.26
N ARG A 195 -7.18 0.96 -9.58
CA ARG A 195 -8.24 0.08 -9.06
C ARG A 195 -8.21 -0.04 -7.55
N PHE A 196 -7.03 -0.14 -6.97
CA PHE A 196 -6.87 -0.18 -5.51
C PHE A 196 -7.38 1.11 -4.86
N ALA A 197 -6.98 2.27 -5.38
CA ALA A 197 -7.43 3.58 -4.89
C ALA A 197 -8.94 3.77 -5.00
N SER A 198 -9.55 3.38 -6.13
CA SER A 198 -11.01 3.41 -6.32
C SER A 198 -11.74 2.65 -5.21
N ARG A 199 -11.27 1.46 -4.86
CA ARG A 199 -11.88 0.65 -3.79
C ARG A 199 -11.67 1.22 -2.40
N VAL A 200 -10.47 1.75 -2.12
CA VAL A 200 -10.22 2.45 -0.85
C VAL A 200 -11.17 3.63 -0.69
N LEU A 201 -11.32 4.46 -1.72
CA LEU A 201 -12.24 5.60 -1.69
C LEU A 201 -13.70 5.15 -1.51
N ALA A 202 -14.10 4.08 -2.19
CA ALA A 202 -15.45 3.51 -2.02
C ALA A 202 -15.71 3.05 -0.58
N GLN A 203 -14.73 2.43 0.09
CA GLN A 203 -14.84 2.04 1.50
C GLN A 203 -14.86 3.26 2.44
N LEU A 204 -14.18 4.33 2.08
CA LEU A 204 -14.23 5.60 2.81
C LEU A 204 -15.61 6.31 2.67
N GLY A 205 -16.44 5.93 1.70
CA GLY A 205 -17.75 6.56 1.45
C GLY A 205 -17.76 7.45 0.20
N LEU A 206 -16.72 7.43 -0.60
CA LEU A 206 -16.53 8.25 -1.80
C LEU A 206 -16.43 7.39 -3.08
N PRO A 207 -17.47 6.59 -3.42
CA PRO A 207 -17.44 5.75 -4.62
C PRO A 207 -17.46 6.61 -5.90
N GLY A 208 -16.71 6.16 -6.92
CA GLY A 208 -16.71 6.79 -8.25
C GLY A 208 -15.87 8.06 -8.38
N VAL A 209 -15.21 8.53 -7.31
CA VAL A 209 -14.31 9.69 -7.34
C VAL A 209 -13.05 9.41 -8.18
N VAL A 210 -12.57 8.16 -8.15
CA VAL A 210 -11.55 7.64 -9.09
C VAL A 210 -12.24 6.64 -10.01
N THR A 211 -12.18 6.90 -11.32
CA THR A 211 -12.73 6.00 -12.34
C THR A 211 -11.70 4.94 -12.70
N GLU A 212 -12.11 3.67 -12.67
CA GLU A 212 -11.25 2.58 -13.08
C GLU A 212 -11.14 2.50 -14.61
N SER A 213 -9.90 2.45 -15.09
CA SER A 213 -9.63 2.24 -16.51
C SER A 213 -9.98 0.80 -16.93
N VAL A 214 -10.44 0.63 -18.15
CA VAL A 214 -10.70 -0.68 -18.73
C VAL A 214 -9.36 -1.41 -18.94
N LEU A 215 -9.31 -2.68 -18.52
CA LEU A 215 -8.10 -3.48 -18.73
C LEU A 215 -7.89 -3.73 -20.24
N PRO A 216 -6.64 -3.65 -20.71
CA PRO A 216 -6.33 -3.99 -22.09
C PRO A 216 -6.66 -5.46 -22.37
N PRO A 217 -6.89 -5.86 -23.65
CA PRO A 217 -7.06 -7.26 -23.99
C PRO A 217 -5.89 -8.11 -23.49
N GLU A 218 -6.18 -9.36 -23.12
CA GLU A 218 -5.13 -10.31 -22.73
C GLU A 218 -4.29 -10.68 -23.95
N VAL A 219 -2.96 -10.55 -23.83
CA VAL A 219 -2.02 -10.92 -24.89
C VAL A 219 -1.77 -12.43 -24.83
N GLN A 220 -2.13 -13.14 -25.88
CA GLN A 220 -1.86 -14.57 -26.02
C GLN A 220 -0.42 -14.76 -26.49
N LEU A 221 0.45 -15.22 -25.60
CA LEU A 221 1.85 -15.49 -25.90
C LEU A 221 2.04 -16.93 -26.40
N THR A 222 2.88 -17.11 -27.41
CA THR A 222 3.38 -18.43 -27.82
C THR A 222 4.25 -19.05 -26.72
N ALA A 223 4.47 -20.38 -26.80
CA ALA A 223 5.34 -21.07 -25.83
C ALA A 223 6.77 -20.47 -25.79
N ARG A 224 7.30 -20.07 -26.95
CA ARG A 224 8.61 -19.45 -27.07
C ARG A 224 8.65 -18.08 -26.37
N GLU A 225 7.67 -17.21 -26.62
CA GLU A 225 7.56 -15.89 -25.99
C GLU A 225 7.42 -16.00 -24.47
N LYS A 226 6.67 -16.99 -23.96
CA LYS A 226 6.59 -17.28 -22.52
C LYS A 226 7.95 -17.62 -21.94
N ILE A 227 8.74 -18.49 -22.58
CA ILE A 227 10.08 -18.85 -22.12
C ILE A 227 11.01 -17.63 -22.13
N GLU A 228 10.97 -16.84 -23.19
CA GLU A 228 11.78 -15.61 -23.30
C GLU A 228 11.39 -14.58 -22.24
N GLN A 229 10.10 -14.42 -21.94
CA GLN A 229 9.58 -13.56 -20.89
C GLN A 229 10.06 -14.03 -19.49
N GLU A 230 9.99 -15.33 -19.20
CA GLU A 230 10.48 -15.89 -17.94
C GLU A 230 11.99 -15.67 -17.77
N ALA A 231 12.78 -15.95 -18.82
CA ALA A 231 14.23 -15.72 -18.76
C ALA A 231 14.59 -14.26 -18.56
N ARG A 232 13.85 -13.34 -19.19
CA ARG A 232 13.99 -11.89 -18.98
C ARG A 232 13.67 -11.52 -17.55
N TRP A 233 12.51 -11.98 -17.03
CA TRP A 233 12.09 -11.70 -15.66
C TRP A 233 13.13 -12.17 -14.63
N VAL A 234 13.66 -13.37 -14.79
CA VAL A 234 14.71 -13.89 -13.90
C VAL A 234 15.95 -12.97 -13.91
N ARG A 235 16.41 -12.57 -15.11
CA ARG A 235 17.61 -11.76 -15.27
C ARG A 235 17.45 -10.33 -14.77
N GLU A 236 16.31 -9.70 -15.06
CA GLU A 236 16.11 -8.27 -14.81
C GLU A 236 15.53 -7.97 -13.42
N PHE A 237 14.80 -8.91 -12.83
CA PHE A 237 14.12 -8.68 -11.55
C PHE A 237 14.54 -9.68 -10.46
N ALA A 238 14.45 -11.00 -10.69
CA ALA A 238 14.68 -11.99 -9.64
C ALA A 238 16.15 -12.01 -9.16
N LEU A 239 17.12 -12.08 -10.07
CA LEU A 239 18.55 -12.10 -9.72
C LEU A 239 19.01 -10.81 -9.02
N PRO A 240 18.69 -9.60 -9.50
CA PRO A 240 19.01 -8.35 -8.78
C PRO A 240 18.35 -8.27 -7.40
N TRP A 241 17.10 -8.74 -7.25
CA TRP A 241 16.41 -8.76 -5.97
C TRP A 241 17.11 -9.70 -4.97
N ILE A 242 17.45 -10.93 -5.39
CA ILE A 242 18.22 -11.88 -4.57
C ILE A 242 19.58 -11.29 -4.20
N GLY A 243 20.26 -10.68 -5.17
CA GLY A 243 21.57 -10.07 -4.97
C GLY A 243 21.57 -8.97 -3.90
N ARG A 244 20.56 -8.07 -3.93
CA ARG A 244 20.40 -7.05 -2.88
C ARG A 244 20.15 -7.69 -1.51
N ARG A 245 19.32 -8.72 -1.47
CA ARG A 245 18.97 -9.43 -0.23
C ARG A 245 20.17 -10.10 0.42
N LEU A 246 21.04 -10.73 -0.37
CA LEU A 246 22.29 -11.33 0.10
C LEU A 246 23.29 -10.29 0.61
N LYS A 247 23.29 -9.08 0.03
CA LYS A 247 24.15 -7.96 0.45
C LYS A 247 23.58 -7.16 1.63
N GLY A 248 22.37 -7.48 2.11
CA GLY A 248 21.69 -6.71 3.15
C GLY A 248 21.31 -5.29 2.73
N THR A 249 21.24 -5.00 1.41
CA THR A 249 20.86 -3.68 0.87
C THR A 249 19.41 -3.66 0.44
N SER A 250 18.79 -2.47 0.51
CA SER A 250 17.42 -2.21 0.08
C SER A 250 17.37 -1.30 -1.15
N SER A 251 16.34 -1.45 -1.96
CA SER A 251 16.05 -0.48 -3.04
C SER A 251 15.65 0.90 -2.50
N GLY A 252 15.34 0.99 -1.21
CA GLY A 252 15.00 2.24 -0.52
C GLY A 252 16.18 2.92 0.18
N ASP A 253 17.39 2.35 0.09
CA ASP A 253 18.55 2.96 0.72
C ASP A 253 18.88 4.30 0.04
N GLY A 254 18.94 5.37 0.84
CA GLY A 254 19.15 6.74 0.35
C GLY A 254 17.92 7.38 -0.32
N VAL A 255 16.75 6.73 -0.29
CA VAL A 255 15.50 7.31 -0.78
C VAL A 255 14.80 8.05 0.35
N SER A 256 14.35 9.28 0.08
CA SER A 256 13.50 10.05 1.00
C SER A 256 12.01 9.80 0.73
N PRO A 257 11.13 9.97 1.73
CA PRO A 257 9.68 9.94 1.52
C PRO A 257 9.24 10.91 0.43
N LYS A 258 8.17 10.58 -0.31
CA LYS A 258 7.65 11.44 -1.38
C LYS A 258 7.11 12.77 -0.86
N TYR A 259 6.36 12.73 0.22
CA TYR A 259 5.75 13.89 0.82
C TYR A 259 5.96 13.82 2.36
N PRO A 260 7.15 14.24 2.84
CA PRO A 260 7.47 14.17 4.27
C PRO A 260 6.73 15.20 5.12
N GLU A 261 6.14 16.20 4.48
CA GLU A 261 5.36 17.28 5.07
C GLU A 261 3.98 17.35 4.40
N TRP A 262 3.06 18.10 5.00
CA TRP A 262 1.76 18.33 4.43
C TRP A 262 1.81 18.99 3.05
N VAL A 263 1.10 18.42 2.10
CA VAL A 263 0.78 19.04 0.80
C VAL A 263 -0.74 19.11 0.66
N PRO A 264 -1.30 20.17 0.05
CA PRO A 264 -2.71 20.19 -0.27
C PRO A 264 -3.05 19.03 -1.21
N ALA A 265 -3.98 18.15 -0.81
CA ALA A 265 -4.37 16.99 -1.63
C ALA A 265 -4.90 17.40 -3.00
N ALA A 266 -5.58 18.56 -3.09
CA ALA A 266 -6.05 19.13 -4.36
C ALA A 266 -4.92 19.49 -5.33
N SER A 267 -3.70 19.78 -4.84
CA SER A 267 -2.55 20.13 -5.70
C SER A 267 -1.97 18.91 -6.45
N LEU A 268 -2.33 17.71 -6.02
CA LEU A 268 -1.81 16.47 -6.63
C LEU A 268 -2.43 16.15 -8.00
N LYS A 269 -3.50 16.82 -8.40
CA LYS A 269 -4.16 16.58 -9.71
C LYS A 269 -3.45 17.22 -10.91
N ASN A 270 -2.47 18.08 -10.66
CA ASN A 270 -1.79 18.89 -11.71
C ASN A 270 -0.51 18.27 -12.20
#